data_82ec05194c0c5cc3fa7891d98f9a0b8b
#
_entry.id   82ec05194c0c5cc3fa7891d98f9a0b8b
#
_cell.length_a   1.000
_cell.length_b   1.000
_cell.length_c   1.000
_cell.angle_alpha   90.00
_cell.angle_beta   90.00
_cell.angle_gamma   90.00
#
_symmetry.space_group_name_H-M   'P 1'
#
loop_
_entity.id
_entity.type
_entity.pdbx_description
1 polymer ?
#
loop_
_entity_poly.entity_id
_entity_poly.type
_entity_poly.pdbx_seq_one_letter_code
_entity_poly.pdbx_strand_id
1 'polypeptide(L)'
;MSTRYKFSGNNLFGQWFLNEPILEKFQLVSKNHGLDFKLMHMSWSHNVFQSKNAIYVSGAWDNNENVVKRLDLFFGVELKATDLLAAGNDDFFYVVDVKRLTIWIMHHEFDKTFTFYPLDLKFTLGKMEKENNDIEIVKMIVSNKSVYFLTNKGCIFTGIPPIYLDTRHCLGRVCDVACGYEHCILLTDFGHVYTWGSGKRFQLGHGDIEDIDKPQEVDALAGIKITKIAAGGYHCLALSEFGDAYTWGWNDEGQLGILDNVEHPSIENPIQYSIPKLIDIYDENGEIVTIDIVDIACGSKHSALKLADNTVWTSGYNKYGQLGLSSKMFPSVKYFRKVYESCINFKIMCGIWCTVIETTSN
;
A
#
# COMPACT_ATOMS: atom_id res chain seq x y z
N MET A 1 -12.69 13.46 -16.14
CA MET A 1 -11.58 13.76 -15.20
C MET A 1 -10.35 13.03 -15.68
N SER A 2 -9.24 13.70 -15.80
CA SER A 2 -7.96 13.08 -16.24
C SER A 2 -7.07 12.92 -15.01
N THR A 3 -6.66 11.70 -14.72
CA THR A 3 -5.74 11.39 -13.63
C THR A 3 -4.31 11.57 -14.12
N ARG A 4 -3.47 12.20 -13.31
CA ARG A 4 -2.04 12.37 -13.57
C ARG A 4 -1.23 11.83 -12.42
N TYR A 5 -0.12 11.19 -12.75
CA TYR A 5 0.80 10.61 -11.77
C TYR A 5 2.15 11.33 -11.85
N LYS A 6 2.73 11.64 -10.71
CA LYS A 6 4.15 11.91 -10.56
C LYS A 6 4.72 10.83 -9.68
N PHE A 7 5.90 10.34 -10.00
CA PHE A 7 6.54 9.34 -9.16
C PHE A 7 8.04 9.61 -8.99
N SER A 8 8.60 9.05 -7.93
CA SER A 8 10.03 8.88 -7.71
C SER A 8 10.30 7.44 -7.28
N GLY A 9 11.45 6.89 -7.65
CA GLY A 9 11.82 5.54 -7.27
C GLY A 9 12.20 4.63 -8.43
N ASN A 10 11.95 3.34 -8.24
CA ASN A 10 12.33 2.27 -9.16
C ASN A 10 11.54 2.30 -10.48
N ASN A 11 12.27 2.30 -11.58
CA ASN A 11 11.75 2.12 -12.95
C ASN A 11 12.67 1.21 -13.77
N LEU A 12 13.36 0.27 -13.11
CA LEU A 12 14.36 -0.61 -13.74
C LEU A 12 13.81 -1.41 -14.92
N PHE A 13 12.50 -1.68 -14.89
CA PHE A 13 11.80 -2.47 -15.91
C PHE A 13 10.93 -1.62 -16.84
N GLY A 14 11.06 -0.28 -16.80
CA GLY A 14 10.24 0.64 -17.60
C GLY A 14 8.77 0.69 -17.21
N GLN A 15 8.40 0.24 -16.00
CA GLN A 15 7.02 0.13 -15.54
C GLN A 15 6.27 1.47 -15.46
N TRP A 16 6.99 2.60 -15.46
CA TRP A 16 6.43 3.95 -15.43
C TRP A 16 6.51 4.70 -16.76
N PHE A 17 6.85 4.00 -17.88
CA PHE A 17 6.95 4.59 -19.22
C PHE A 17 7.98 5.72 -19.34
N LEU A 18 8.99 5.74 -18.51
CA LEU A 18 10.10 6.69 -18.53
C LEU A 18 11.41 5.97 -18.89
N ASN A 19 12.37 6.72 -19.43
CA ASN A 19 13.63 6.14 -19.89
C ASN A 19 14.63 5.92 -18.74
N GLU A 20 14.57 6.75 -17.70
CA GLU A 20 15.47 6.64 -16.57
C GLU A 20 15.12 5.43 -15.71
N PRO A 21 16.08 4.56 -15.38
CA PRO A 21 15.83 3.37 -14.56
C PRO A 21 15.57 3.68 -13.08
N ILE A 22 16.04 4.82 -12.59
CA ILE A 22 15.88 5.30 -11.22
C ILE A 22 15.56 6.78 -11.26
N LEU A 23 14.48 7.18 -10.60
CA LEU A 23 14.08 8.58 -10.49
C LEU A 23 14.28 9.08 -9.06
N GLU A 24 15.23 9.99 -8.89
CA GLU A 24 15.57 10.61 -7.60
C GLU A 24 14.73 11.86 -7.28
N LYS A 25 13.81 12.25 -8.18
CA LYS A 25 12.86 13.37 -7.99
C LYS A 25 11.52 13.00 -8.60
N PHE A 26 10.44 13.57 -8.05
CA PHE A 26 9.11 13.37 -8.58
C PHE A 26 8.98 13.89 -10.02
N GLN A 27 8.85 12.98 -10.98
CA GLN A 27 8.65 13.27 -12.39
C GLN A 27 7.25 12.93 -12.83
N LEU A 28 6.68 13.76 -13.73
CA LEU A 28 5.38 13.50 -14.33
C LEU A 28 5.46 12.29 -15.24
N VAL A 29 4.63 11.29 -15.00
CA VAL A 29 4.42 10.19 -15.95
C VAL A 29 3.76 10.76 -17.19
N SER A 30 4.50 10.76 -18.31
CA SER A 30 3.97 11.26 -19.57
C SER A 30 2.81 10.36 -20.04
N LYS A 31 1.79 10.96 -20.68
CA LYS A 31 0.72 10.23 -21.36
C LYS A 31 1.30 9.54 -22.62
N ASN A 32 2.14 8.52 -22.44
CA ASN A 32 2.62 7.72 -23.56
C ASN A 32 1.46 6.84 -24.04
N HIS A 33 1.26 6.81 -25.34
CA HIS A 33 0.22 6.07 -26.07
C HIS A 33 -1.21 6.64 -26.05
N GLY A 34 -1.41 7.90 -25.62
CA GLY A 34 -2.75 8.54 -25.72
C GLY A 34 -3.83 7.94 -24.81
N LEU A 35 -3.44 7.11 -23.83
CA LEU A 35 -4.33 6.43 -22.91
C LEU A 35 -4.43 7.18 -21.60
N ASP A 36 -5.64 7.29 -21.08
CA ASP A 36 -5.93 7.79 -19.73
C ASP A 36 -5.91 6.60 -18.79
N PHE A 37 -4.87 6.49 -17.95
CA PHE A 37 -4.65 5.35 -17.08
C PHE A 37 -5.08 5.64 -15.66
N LYS A 38 -5.74 4.66 -15.04
CA LYS A 38 -5.91 4.56 -13.59
C LYS A 38 -4.98 3.45 -13.09
N LEU A 39 -4.08 3.79 -12.18
CA LEU A 39 -3.20 2.82 -11.53
C LEU A 39 -4.04 1.91 -10.64
N MET A 40 -3.90 0.59 -10.80
CA MET A 40 -4.60 -0.44 -10.03
C MET A 40 -3.68 -1.15 -9.05
N HIS A 41 -2.43 -1.42 -9.47
CA HIS A 41 -1.45 -2.13 -8.65
C HIS A 41 -0.03 -1.74 -9.02
N MET A 42 0.86 -1.75 -8.03
CA MET A 42 2.30 -1.53 -8.16
C MET A 42 3.06 -2.71 -7.55
N SER A 43 3.92 -3.36 -8.32
CA SER A 43 4.86 -4.35 -7.82
C SER A 43 6.32 -3.90 -8.00
N TRP A 44 7.27 -4.76 -7.70
CA TRP A 44 8.69 -4.51 -7.91
C TRP A 44 9.04 -4.33 -9.39
N SER A 45 8.51 -5.22 -10.23
CA SER A 45 8.93 -5.36 -11.63
C SER A 45 7.90 -4.83 -12.63
N HIS A 46 6.63 -4.69 -12.22
CA HIS A 46 5.56 -4.28 -13.12
C HIS A 46 4.47 -3.47 -12.41
N ASN A 47 3.74 -2.69 -13.19
CA ASN A 47 2.54 -1.98 -12.74
C ASN A 47 1.33 -2.42 -13.55
N VAL A 48 0.15 -2.36 -12.95
CA VAL A 48 -1.12 -2.66 -13.61
C VAL A 48 -1.97 -1.41 -13.67
N PHE A 49 -2.43 -1.11 -14.88
CA PHE A 49 -3.24 0.06 -15.18
C PHE A 49 -4.57 -0.33 -15.82
N GLN A 50 -5.57 0.43 -15.52
CA GLN A 50 -6.86 0.40 -16.18
C GLN A 50 -6.96 1.57 -17.16
N SER A 51 -7.40 1.33 -18.38
CA SER A 51 -7.75 2.39 -19.35
C SER A 51 -9.03 2.02 -20.07
N LYS A 52 -10.06 2.85 -19.95
CA LYS A 52 -11.39 2.58 -20.48
C LYS A 52 -11.89 1.18 -20.07
N ASN A 53 -12.03 0.26 -21.04
CA ASN A 53 -12.52 -1.10 -20.85
C ASN A 53 -11.41 -2.16 -20.88
N ALA A 54 -10.16 -1.78 -20.65
CA ALA A 54 -9.03 -2.68 -20.75
C ALA A 54 -8.09 -2.57 -19.55
N ILE A 55 -7.43 -3.66 -19.21
CA ILE A 55 -6.37 -3.75 -18.22
C ILE A 55 -5.04 -3.90 -18.95
N TYR A 56 -4.06 -3.15 -18.51
CA TYR A 56 -2.70 -3.17 -19.06
C TYR A 56 -1.69 -3.47 -17.96
N VAL A 57 -0.68 -4.25 -18.29
CA VAL A 57 0.54 -4.38 -17.51
C VAL A 57 1.65 -3.60 -18.22
N SER A 58 2.51 -2.96 -17.42
CA SER A 58 3.75 -2.34 -17.91
C SER A 58 4.92 -2.73 -17.02
N GLY A 59 6.10 -2.88 -17.62
CA GLY A 59 7.32 -3.31 -16.93
C GLY A 59 7.84 -4.65 -17.40
N ALA A 60 8.33 -5.48 -16.46
CA ALA A 60 8.72 -6.84 -16.77
C ALA A 60 7.48 -7.74 -16.85
N TRP A 61 7.34 -8.45 -17.94
CA TRP A 61 6.23 -9.35 -18.15
C TRP A 61 6.60 -10.46 -19.14
N ASP A 62 6.31 -11.71 -18.80
CA ASP A 62 6.54 -12.87 -19.65
C ASP A 62 8.02 -12.94 -20.13
N ASN A 63 8.97 -12.79 -19.17
CA ASN A 63 10.43 -12.71 -19.37
C ASN A 63 10.92 -11.58 -20.31
N ASN A 64 10.10 -10.59 -20.60
CA ASN A 64 10.48 -9.41 -21.35
C ASN A 64 10.40 -8.18 -20.45
N GLU A 65 11.36 -7.28 -20.58
CA GLU A 65 11.37 -5.97 -19.90
C GLU A 65 10.78 -4.89 -20.81
N ASN A 66 10.38 -3.76 -20.23
CA ASN A 66 9.82 -2.61 -20.93
C ASN A 66 8.57 -2.94 -21.78
N VAL A 67 7.77 -3.89 -21.32
CA VAL A 67 6.57 -4.36 -22.02
C VAL A 67 5.39 -3.47 -21.66
N VAL A 68 4.50 -3.21 -22.60
CA VAL A 68 3.13 -2.74 -22.36
C VAL A 68 2.18 -3.72 -23.03
N LYS A 69 1.46 -4.51 -22.24
CA LYS A 69 0.62 -5.59 -22.75
C LYS A 69 -0.80 -5.47 -22.20
N ARG A 70 -1.76 -5.68 -23.08
CA ARG A 70 -3.18 -5.74 -22.73
C ARG A 70 -3.52 -7.12 -22.15
N LEU A 71 -4.09 -7.15 -20.91
CA LEU A 71 -4.36 -8.38 -20.17
C LEU A 71 -5.78 -8.92 -20.32
N ASP A 72 -6.77 -8.06 -20.51
CA ASP A 72 -8.18 -8.47 -20.55
C ASP A 72 -8.51 -9.45 -21.70
N LEU A 73 -7.67 -9.51 -22.72
CA LEU A 73 -7.79 -10.49 -23.81
C LEU A 73 -7.62 -11.95 -23.35
N PHE A 74 -6.96 -12.17 -22.22
CA PHE A 74 -6.72 -13.50 -21.66
C PHE A 74 -7.86 -14.04 -20.82
N PHE A 75 -8.83 -13.20 -20.41
CA PHE A 75 -9.92 -13.62 -19.52
C PHE A 75 -11.04 -14.37 -20.26
N GLY A 76 -11.06 -14.38 -21.59
CA GLY A 76 -12.06 -15.08 -22.40
C GLY A 76 -13.48 -14.53 -22.29
N VAL A 77 -13.66 -13.41 -21.60
CA VAL A 77 -14.95 -12.73 -21.40
C VAL A 77 -14.77 -11.23 -21.56
N GLU A 78 -15.79 -10.54 -22.06
CA GLU A 78 -15.80 -9.09 -22.10
C GLU A 78 -15.99 -8.54 -20.67
N LEU A 79 -14.95 -7.89 -20.13
CA LEU A 79 -14.95 -7.30 -18.80
C LEU A 79 -15.33 -5.81 -18.88
N LYS A 80 -16.16 -5.37 -17.96
CA LYS A 80 -16.35 -3.92 -17.74
C LYS A 80 -15.29 -3.46 -16.75
N ALA A 81 -14.34 -2.71 -17.22
CA ALA A 81 -13.18 -2.27 -16.46
C ALA A 81 -13.54 -1.49 -15.17
N THR A 82 -14.74 -0.87 -15.11
CA THR A 82 -15.21 -0.18 -13.89
C THR A 82 -15.46 -1.09 -12.70
N ASP A 83 -15.59 -2.39 -12.93
CA ASP A 83 -15.98 -3.37 -11.91
C ASP A 83 -14.82 -4.31 -11.54
N LEU A 84 -13.57 -3.89 -11.83
CA LEU A 84 -12.39 -4.72 -11.61
C LEU A 84 -11.50 -4.17 -10.48
N LEU A 85 -11.01 -5.09 -9.65
CA LEU A 85 -9.90 -4.88 -8.72
C LEU A 85 -8.72 -5.72 -9.16
N ALA A 86 -7.50 -5.21 -8.94
CA ALA A 86 -6.28 -5.93 -9.21
C ALA A 86 -5.31 -5.75 -8.02
N ALA A 87 -4.66 -6.82 -7.61
CA ALA A 87 -3.61 -6.83 -6.61
C ALA A 87 -2.70 -8.03 -6.82
N GLY A 88 -1.47 -7.95 -6.32
CA GLY A 88 -0.52 -9.05 -6.44
C GLY A 88 0.80 -8.72 -5.78
N ASN A 89 1.76 -9.57 -6.05
CA ASN A 89 3.19 -9.37 -5.82
C ASN A 89 3.93 -9.81 -7.10
N ASP A 90 5.22 -10.02 -7.05
CA ASP A 90 5.95 -10.47 -8.24
C ASP A 90 5.68 -11.93 -8.63
N ASP A 91 5.20 -12.77 -7.70
CA ASP A 91 4.91 -14.19 -7.92
C ASP A 91 3.46 -14.45 -8.35
N PHE A 92 2.52 -13.68 -7.79
CA PHE A 92 1.09 -13.87 -7.99
C PHE A 92 0.39 -12.55 -8.31
N PHE A 93 -0.46 -12.59 -9.30
CA PHE A 93 -1.30 -11.48 -9.67
C PHE A 93 -2.77 -11.92 -9.75
N TYR A 94 -3.64 -11.15 -9.14
CA TYR A 94 -5.07 -11.43 -9.05
C TYR A 94 -5.88 -10.31 -9.70
N VAL A 95 -6.92 -10.69 -10.44
CA VAL A 95 -7.94 -9.77 -10.96
C VAL A 95 -9.30 -10.28 -10.52
N VAL A 96 -10.12 -9.42 -9.95
CA VAL A 96 -11.47 -9.73 -9.49
C VAL A 96 -12.49 -8.88 -10.25
N ASP A 97 -13.48 -9.50 -10.86
CA ASP A 97 -14.73 -8.86 -11.29
C ASP A 97 -15.67 -8.80 -10.08
N VAL A 98 -15.83 -7.61 -9.51
CA VAL A 98 -16.60 -7.43 -8.26
C VAL A 98 -18.10 -7.64 -8.45
N LYS A 99 -18.63 -7.47 -9.66
CA LYS A 99 -20.05 -7.69 -9.99
C LYS A 99 -20.37 -9.17 -10.24
N ARG A 100 -19.46 -9.86 -10.92
CA ARG A 100 -19.63 -11.29 -11.19
C ARG A 100 -19.10 -12.16 -10.06
N LEU A 101 -18.38 -11.59 -9.08
CA LEU A 101 -17.67 -12.30 -8.01
C LEU A 101 -16.79 -13.43 -8.58
N THR A 102 -16.01 -13.11 -9.61
CA THR A 102 -15.12 -14.04 -10.29
C THR A 102 -13.71 -13.55 -10.16
N ILE A 103 -12.77 -14.43 -9.83
CA ILE A 103 -11.35 -14.13 -9.72
C ILE A 103 -10.54 -14.87 -10.79
N TRP A 104 -9.56 -14.21 -11.36
CA TRP A 104 -8.53 -14.78 -12.20
C TRP A 104 -7.21 -14.69 -11.46
N ILE A 105 -6.44 -15.77 -11.52
CA ILE A 105 -5.13 -15.89 -10.86
C ILE A 105 -4.08 -16.07 -11.94
N MET A 106 -3.04 -15.28 -11.87
CA MET A 106 -1.83 -15.47 -12.66
C MET A 106 -0.71 -15.94 -11.75
N HIS A 107 -0.05 -17.03 -12.15
CA HIS A 107 1.16 -17.50 -11.53
C HIS A 107 2.34 -17.16 -12.43
N HIS A 108 3.41 -16.63 -11.84
CA HIS A 108 4.71 -16.57 -12.49
C HIS A 108 5.41 -17.93 -12.27
N GLU A 109 5.11 -18.91 -13.11
CA GLU A 109 5.88 -20.16 -13.10
C GLU A 109 7.22 -19.95 -13.78
N PHE A 110 8.27 -20.60 -13.26
CA PHE A 110 9.63 -20.52 -13.78
C PHE A 110 9.76 -20.94 -15.26
N ASP A 111 8.75 -21.57 -15.83
CA ASP A 111 8.70 -22.15 -17.17
C ASP A 111 7.87 -21.35 -18.20
N LYS A 112 7.72 -20.04 -18.04
CA LYS A 112 7.38 -19.13 -19.15
C LYS A 112 5.92 -18.96 -19.53
N THR A 113 4.93 -19.50 -18.83
CA THR A 113 3.53 -19.26 -19.16
C THR A 113 2.74 -18.73 -17.97
N PHE A 114 2.21 -17.52 -18.13
CA PHE A 114 1.19 -17.04 -17.21
C PHE A 114 -0.09 -17.84 -17.44
N THR A 115 -0.56 -18.53 -16.41
CA THR A 115 -1.83 -19.24 -16.46
C THR A 115 -2.89 -18.48 -15.67
N PHE A 116 -4.05 -18.27 -16.31
CA PHE A 116 -5.21 -17.67 -15.67
C PHE A 116 -6.17 -18.75 -15.22
N TYR A 117 -6.58 -18.70 -13.94
CA TYR A 117 -7.57 -19.61 -13.40
C TYR A 117 -8.79 -18.82 -12.98
N PRO A 118 -9.97 -18.99 -13.62
CA PRO A 118 -11.20 -18.42 -13.12
C PRO A 118 -11.64 -19.16 -11.86
N LEU A 119 -11.99 -18.42 -10.81
CA LEU A 119 -12.54 -18.97 -9.56
C LEU A 119 -13.81 -18.21 -9.19
N ASP A 120 -14.94 -18.91 -9.12
CA ASP A 120 -16.20 -18.30 -8.72
C ASP A 120 -16.28 -18.20 -7.18
N LEU A 121 -16.34 -16.98 -6.67
CA LEU A 121 -16.44 -16.67 -5.24
C LEU A 121 -17.89 -16.68 -4.71
N LYS A 122 -18.91 -16.75 -5.57
CA LYS A 122 -20.33 -16.64 -5.18
C LYS A 122 -20.72 -17.67 -4.14
N PHE A 123 -20.26 -18.92 -4.30
CA PHE A 123 -20.60 -20.00 -3.39
C PHE A 123 -20.08 -19.75 -1.97
N THR A 124 -18.89 -19.19 -1.83
CA THR A 124 -18.25 -18.93 -0.52
C THR A 124 -18.84 -17.72 0.16
N LEU A 125 -18.99 -16.62 -0.55
CA LEU A 125 -19.55 -15.37 -0.02
C LEU A 125 -21.04 -15.51 0.30
N GLY A 126 -21.82 -16.18 -0.56
CA GLY A 126 -23.27 -16.38 -0.39
C GLY A 126 -23.67 -17.32 0.75
N LYS A 127 -22.77 -18.19 1.24
CA LYS A 127 -23.05 -19.08 2.38
C LYS A 127 -23.10 -18.36 3.72
N MET A 128 -22.35 -17.29 3.89
CA MET A 128 -22.22 -16.58 5.15
C MET A 128 -23.37 -15.59 5.38
N GLU A 129 -24.01 -15.10 4.31
CA GLU A 129 -25.13 -14.17 4.39
C GLU A 129 -26.34 -14.72 3.63
N LYS A 130 -27.19 -15.46 4.31
CA LYS A 130 -28.41 -16.05 3.72
C LYS A 130 -29.46 -15.02 3.25
N GLU A 131 -29.28 -13.74 3.52
CA GLU A 131 -30.34 -12.73 3.35
C GLU A 131 -29.96 -11.53 2.46
N ASN A 132 -28.74 -11.45 1.86
CA ASN A 132 -28.37 -10.25 1.10
C ASN A 132 -27.68 -10.55 -0.23
N ASN A 133 -28.39 -10.25 -1.32
CA ASN A 133 -27.89 -10.34 -2.70
C ASN A 133 -26.88 -9.23 -3.10
N ASP A 134 -26.47 -8.33 -2.16
CA ASP A 134 -25.69 -7.13 -2.43
C ASP A 134 -24.30 -7.13 -1.77
N ILE A 135 -23.63 -8.29 -1.73
CA ILE A 135 -22.23 -8.37 -1.28
C ILE A 135 -21.34 -7.98 -2.45
N GLU A 136 -20.53 -6.95 -2.23
CA GLU A 136 -19.49 -6.52 -3.19
C GLU A 136 -18.12 -6.54 -2.52
N ILE A 137 -17.10 -7.00 -3.24
CA ILE A 137 -15.71 -6.83 -2.83
C ILE A 137 -15.31 -5.39 -3.11
N VAL A 138 -14.96 -4.65 -2.07
CA VAL A 138 -14.57 -3.23 -2.17
C VAL A 138 -13.06 -3.04 -2.16
N LYS A 139 -12.30 -4.01 -1.61
CA LYS A 139 -10.84 -3.97 -1.58
C LYS A 139 -10.27 -5.37 -1.65
N MET A 140 -9.19 -5.53 -2.38
CA MET A 140 -8.37 -6.74 -2.43
C MET A 140 -6.93 -6.37 -2.11
N ILE A 141 -6.31 -7.12 -1.21
CA ILE A 141 -4.93 -6.92 -0.76
C ILE A 141 -4.20 -8.26 -0.81
N VAL A 142 -2.93 -8.23 -1.16
CA VAL A 142 -2.07 -9.41 -1.21
C VAL A 142 -0.88 -9.20 -0.29
N SER A 143 -0.62 -10.16 0.59
CA SER A 143 0.63 -10.32 1.33
C SER A 143 1.46 -11.44 0.72
N ASN A 144 2.67 -11.69 1.23
CA ASN A 144 3.45 -12.85 0.79
C ASN A 144 2.81 -14.19 1.16
N LYS A 145 1.88 -14.20 2.13
CA LYS A 145 1.27 -15.45 2.62
C LYS A 145 -0.13 -15.71 2.07
N SER A 146 -0.89 -14.66 1.76
CA SER A 146 -2.31 -14.82 1.40
C SER A 146 -2.87 -13.61 0.67
N VAL A 147 -4.01 -13.81 0.03
CA VAL A 147 -4.88 -12.76 -0.51
C VAL A 147 -6.04 -12.51 0.47
N TYR A 148 -6.41 -11.25 0.63
CA TYR A 148 -7.51 -10.80 1.48
C TYR A 148 -8.53 -10.02 0.67
N PHE A 149 -9.80 -10.22 0.98
CA PHE A 149 -10.94 -9.54 0.34
C PHE A 149 -11.76 -8.85 1.43
N LEU A 150 -11.90 -7.55 1.33
CA LEU A 150 -12.82 -6.77 2.16
C LEU A 150 -14.11 -6.52 1.37
N THR A 151 -15.25 -6.77 2.01
CA THR A 151 -16.57 -6.54 1.41
C THR A 151 -17.18 -5.21 1.87
N ASN A 152 -18.17 -4.73 1.13
CA ASN A 152 -18.97 -3.55 1.51
C ASN A 152 -19.74 -3.72 2.84
N LYS A 153 -19.83 -4.94 3.37
CA LYS A 153 -20.43 -5.26 4.68
C LYS A 153 -19.41 -5.27 5.83
N GLY A 154 -18.12 -5.05 5.53
CA GLY A 154 -17.04 -5.11 6.52
C GLY A 154 -16.61 -6.54 6.86
N CYS A 155 -16.95 -7.54 6.06
CA CYS A 155 -16.45 -8.89 6.21
C CYS A 155 -15.11 -9.03 5.50
N ILE A 156 -14.16 -9.72 6.14
CA ILE A 156 -12.86 -10.07 5.54
C ILE A 156 -12.85 -11.57 5.23
N PHE A 157 -12.38 -11.89 4.02
CA PHE A 157 -12.08 -13.26 3.61
C PHE A 157 -10.62 -13.38 3.25
N THR A 158 -10.03 -14.56 3.47
CA THR A 158 -8.62 -14.84 3.17
C THR A 158 -8.48 -16.13 2.37
N GLY A 159 -7.48 -16.17 1.49
CA GLY A 159 -7.13 -17.36 0.71
C GLY A 159 -8.01 -17.60 -0.51
N ILE A 160 -7.67 -18.66 -1.25
CA ILE A 160 -8.42 -19.15 -2.41
C ILE A 160 -8.49 -20.68 -2.29
N PRO A 161 -9.69 -21.24 -2.09
CA PRO A 161 -11.00 -20.57 -1.95
C PRO A 161 -11.07 -19.67 -0.71
N PRO A 162 -11.86 -18.59 -0.75
CA PRO A 162 -11.95 -17.63 0.33
C PRO A 162 -12.56 -18.24 1.60
N ILE A 163 -11.91 -18.03 2.74
CA ILE A 163 -12.37 -18.41 4.07
C ILE A 163 -12.62 -17.14 4.88
N TYR A 164 -13.74 -17.06 5.57
CA TYR A 164 -14.06 -15.93 6.44
C TYR A 164 -13.04 -15.81 7.57
N LEU A 165 -12.46 -14.63 7.72
CA LEU A 165 -11.64 -14.25 8.87
C LEU A 165 -12.56 -13.72 9.96
N ASP A 166 -12.60 -14.38 11.11
CA ASP A 166 -13.49 -14.01 12.22
C ASP A 166 -13.08 -12.66 12.83
N THR A 167 -13.86 -11.62 12.56
CA THR A 167 -13.71 -10.26 13.06
C THR A 167 -14.86 -9.83 13.98
N ARG A 168 -15.71 -10.77 14.45
CA ARG A 168 -16.88 -10.47 15.29
C ARG A 168 -16.53 -9.92 16.66
N HIS A 169 -15.30 -10.14 17.14
CA HIS A 169 -14.79 -9.59 18.39
C HIS A 169 -14.25 -8.16 18.23
N CYS A 170 -14.06 -7.68 17.01
CA CYS A 170 -13.62 -6.31 16.76
C CYS A 170 -14.75 -5.32 17.05
N LEU A 171 -14.40 -4.21 17.70
CA LEU A 171 -15.33 -3.12 18.00
C LEU A 171 -15.59 -2.28 16.75
N GLY A 172 -16.83 -2.30 16.27
CA GLY A 172 -17.24 -1.63 15.03
C GLY A 172 -17.13 -2.54 13.78
N ARG A 173 -17.49 -1.98 12.64
CA ARG A 173 -17.43 -2.66 11.34
C ARG A 173 -16.08 -2.39 10.68
N VAL A 174 -15.45 -3.42 10.12
CA VAL A 174 -14.20 -3.21 9.38
C VAL A 174 -14.45 -2.33 8.15
N CYS A 175 -13.69 -1.24 8.05
CA CYS A 175 -13.79 -0.26 6.96
C CYS A 175 -12.52 -0.20 6.10
N ASP A 176 -11.36 -0.64 6.62
CA ASP A 176 -10.12 -0.72 5.84
C ASP A 176 -9.23 -1.87 6.32
N VAL A 177 -8.36 -2.36 5.43
CA VAL A 177 -7.35 -3.37 5.70
C VAL A 177 -6.11 -3.10 4.84
N ALA A 178 -4.92 -3.25 5.42
CA ALA A 178 -3.65 -3.19 4.70
C ALA A 178 -2.76 -4.35 5.16
N CYS A 179 -1.85 -4.81 4.30
CA CYS A 179 -0.92 -5.88 4.62
C CYS A 179 0.49 -5.49 4.22
N GLY A 180 1.44 -5.86 5.09
CA GLY A 180 2.85 -5.90 4.75
C GLY A 180 3.25 -7.28 4.20
N TYR A 181 4.53 -7.65 4.32
CA TYR A 181 4.98 -8.94 3.81
C TYR A 181 4.36 -10.12 4.54
N GLU A 182 4.30 -10.09 5.86
CA GLU A 182 3.87 -11.22 6.68
C GLU A 182 2.89 -10.85 7.79
N HIS A 183 2.39 -9.61 7.80
CA HIS A 183 1.42 -9.10 8.76
C HIS A 183 0.34 -8.29 8.07
N CYS A 184 -0.78 -8.13 8.75
CA CYS A 184 -1.87 -7.29 8.30
C CYS A 184 -2.37 -6.40 9.43
N ILE A 185 -2.96 -5.29 9.06
CA ILE A 185 -3.60 -4.30 9.92
C ILE A 185 -4.99 -4.00 9.39
N LEU A 186 -5.99 -3.95 10.26
CA LEU A 186 -7.34 -3.50 9.91
C LEU A 186 -7.78 -2.31 10.76
N LEU A 187 -8.68 -1.54 10.20
CA LEU A 187 -9.33 -0.39 10.81
C LEU A 187 -10.84 -0.62 10.86
N THR A 188 -11.46 -0.26 11.97
CA THR A 188 -12.93 -0.23 12.08
C THR A 188 -13.48 1.18 11.93
N ASP A 189 -14.77 1.30 11.64
CA ASP A 189 -15.47 2.59 11.51
C ASP A 189 -15.57 3.38 12.82
N PHE A 190 -15.30 2.73 13.97
CA PHE A 190 -15.14 3.40 15.27
C PHE A 190 -13.72 3.90 15.53
N GLY A 191 -12.77 3.58 14.65
CA GLY A 191 -11.38 4.03 14.74
C GLY A 191 -10.46 3.05 15.50
N HIS A 192 -10.91 1.84 15.83
CA HIS A 192 -10.07 0.81 16.45
C HIS A 192 -9.18 0.14 15.42
N VAL A 193 -7.96 -0.18 15.83
CA VAL A 193 -6.92 -0.81 15.01
C VAL A 193 -6.61 -2.20 15.55
N TYR A 194 -6.57 -3.18 14.66
CA TYR A 194 -6.22 -4.57 14.97
C TYR A 194 -5.11 -5.04 14.04
N THR A 195 -4.21 -5.89 14.54
CA THR A 195 -3.14 -6.48 13.76
C THR A 195 -3.08 -8.00 13.95
N TRP A 196 -2.55 -8.72 12.95
CA TRP A 196 -2.30 -10.15 12.99
C TRP A 196 -1.19 -10.54 12.00
N GLY A 197 -0.70 -11.76 12.11
CA GLY A 197 0.38 -12.31 11.31
C GLY A 197 1.66 -12.48 12.09
N SER A 198 2.81 -12.30 11.48
CA SER A 198 4.12 -12.43 12.13
C SER A 198 4.44 -11.22 13.00
N GLY A 199 4.87 -11.46 14.24
CA GLY A 199 5.29 -10.45 15.23
C GLY A 199 6.82 -10.26 15.33
N LYS A 200 7.63 -11.08 14.64
CA LYS A 200 9.09 -11.22 14.82
C LYS A 200 9.92 -9.94 14.66
N ARG A 201 9.33 -8.88 14.13
CA ARG A 201 9.95 -7.55 13.95
C ARG A 201 9.12 -6.44 14.60
N PHE A 202 8.32 -6.80 15.61
CA PHE A 202 7.40 -5.91 16.33
C PHE A 202 6.36 -5.21 15.45
N GLN A 203 6.16 -5.68 14.25
CA GLN A 203 5.24 -5.07 13.27
C GLN A 203 3.76 -5.18 13.69
N LEU A 204 3.42 -6.01 14.69
CA LEU A 204 2.07 -6.12 15.26
C LEU A 204 1.76 -5.02 16.28
N GLY A 205 2.78 -4.42 16.94
CA GLY A 205 2.58 -3.29 17.85
C GLY A 205 2.10 -3.67 19.27
N HIS A 206 2.23 -4.94 19.68
CA HIS A 206 1.77 -5.46 20.99
C HIS A 206 2.83 -5.46 22.08
N GLY A 207 4.06 -5.04 21.77
CA GLY A 207 5.17 -5.01 22.73
C GLY A 207 6.03 -6.26 22.75
N ASP A 208 5.64 -7.31 22.01
CA ASP A 208 6.32 -8.61 21.93
C ASP A 208 6.59 -9.03 20.48
N ILE A 209 7.14 -10.23 20.27
CA ILE A 209 7.50 -10.81 18.97
C ILE A 209 6.65 -12.03 18.60
N GLU A 210 5.55 -12.24 19.30
CA GLU A 210 4.68 -13.39 19.08
C GLU A 210 3.91 -13.25 17.76
N ASP A 211 3.73 -14.37 17.09
CA ASP A 211 2.89 -14.47 15.89
C ASP A 211 1.42 -14.61 16.33
N ILE A 212 0.52 -13.88 15.68
CA ILE A 212 -0.91 -13.84 16.04
C ILE A 212 -1.75 -14.24 14.82
N ASP A 213 -2.57 -15.29 14.98
CA ASP A 213 -3.36 -15.85 13.86
C ASP A 213 -4.66 -15.09 13.58
N LYS A 214 -5.18 -14.34 14.55
CA LYS A 214 -6.45 -13.59 14.43
C LYS A 214 -6.24 -12.12 14.76
N PRO A 215 -7.05 -11.22 14.18
CA PRO A 215 -6.94 -9.81 14.52
C PRO A 215 -6.99 -9.56 16.03
N GLN A 216 -5.97 -8.90 16.57
CA GLN A 216 -5.88 -8.48 17.97
C GLN A 216 -5.77 -6.97 18.04
N GLU A 217 -6.48 -6.33 18.96
CA GLU A 217 -6.47 -4.89 19.13
C GLU A 217 -5.09 -4.37 19.53
N VAL A 218 -4.67 -3.26 18.96
CA VAL A 218 -3.42 -2.58 19.31
C VAL A 218 -3.70 -1.67 20.51
N ASP A 219 -3.56 -2.18 21.72
CA ASP A 219 -3.93 -1.53 22.98
C ASP A 219 -3.30 -0.13 23.16
N ALA A 220 -2.10 0.08 22.62
CA ALA A 220 -1.42 1.37 22.68
C ALA A 220 -2.13 2.49 21.86
N LEU A 221 -3.06 2.13 20.98
CA LEU A 221 -3.92 3.07 20.25
C LEU A 221 -5.35 3.14 20.81
N ALA A 222 -5.63 2.42 21.89
CA ALA A 222 -6.97 2.41 22.49
C ALA A 222 -7.36 3.82 22.96
N GLY A 223 -8.58 4.25 22.58
CA GLY A 223 -9.08 5.59 22.89
C GLY A 223 -8.63 6.69 21.92
N ILE A 224 -7.78 6.38 20.94
CA ILE A 224 -7.41 7.27 19.85
C ILE A 224 -8.21 6.84 18.60
N LYS A 225 -9.04 7.73 18.08
CA LYS A 225 -9.81 7.44 16.88
C LYS A 225 -8.92 7.54 15.65
N ILE A 226 -8.54 6.37 15.11
CA ILE A 226 -7.76 6.26 13.88
C ILE A 226 -8.69 6.40 12.67
N THR A 227 -8.23 7.12 11.65
CA THR A 227 -8.97 7.41 10.41
C THR A 227 -8.33 6.77 9.18
N LYS A 228 -7.03 6.44 9.26
CA LYS A 228 -6.30 5.80 8.17
C LYS A 228 -5.20 4.89 8.70
N ILE A 229 -4.93 3.81 7.97
CA ILE A 229 -3.87 2.85 8.26
C ILE A 229 -3.02 2.61 7.01
N ALA A 230 -1.74 2.28 7.21
CA ALA A 230 -0.85 1.81 6.16
C ALA A 230 0.10 0.74 6.71
N ALA A 231 0.46 -0.24 5.89
CA ALA A 231 1.42 -1.27 6.21
C ALA A 231 2.55 -1.29 5.17
N GLY A 232 3.78 -1.27 5.62
CA GLY A 232 4.96 -1.48 4.79
C GLY A 232 5.49 -2.91 4.90
N GLY A 233 6.74 -3.17 4.49
CA GLY A 233 7.30 -4.52 4.56
C GLY A 233 7.19 -5.13 5.95
N TYR A 234 7.69 -4.41 6.98
CA TYR A 234 7.67 -4.84 8.38
C TYR A 234 7.43 -3.68 9.35
N HIS A 235 6.64 -2.69 8.94
CA HIS A 235 6.25 -1.56 9.77
C HIS A 235 4.83 -1.11 9.44
N CYS A 236 4.23 -0.38 10.37
CA CYS A 236 2.88 0.16 10.22
C CYS A 236 2.85 1.65 10.54
N LEU A 237 1.88 2.34 9.93
CA LEU A 237 1.46 3.69 10.26
C LEU A 237 -0.04 3.73 10.53
N ALA A 238 -0.44 4.57 11.48
CA ALA A 238 -1.85 4.90 11.77
C ALA A 238 -1.99 6.42 11.91
N LEU A 239 -3.02 7.00 11.30
CA LEU A 239 -3.33 8.44 11.33
C LEU A 239 -4.59 8.66 12.16
N SER A 240 -4.51 9.53 13.16
CA SER A 240 -5.65 9.91 14.00
C SER A 240 -6.56 10.93 13.31
N GLU A 241 -7.75 11.14 13.87
CA GLU A 241 -8.68 12.20 13.43
C GLU A 241 -8.15 13.63 13.69
N PHE A 242 -7.15 13.76 14.58
CA PHE A 242 -6.53 15.04 14.94
C PHE A 242 -5.29 15.39 14.11
N GLY A 243 -4.91 14.56 13.14
CA GLY A 243 -3.76 14.80 12.28
C GLY A 243 -2.43 14.26 12.86
N ASP A 244 -2.48 13.51 13.96
CA ASP A 244 -1.32 12.84 14.52
C ASP A 244 -1.08 11.49 13.82
N ALA A 245 0.16 11.19 13.48
CA ALA A 245 0.51 9.88 12.94
C ALA A 245 1.35 9.07 13.94
N TYR A 246 1.06 7.79 14.02
CA TYR A 246 1.75 6.80 14.84
C TYR A 246 2.44 5.77 13.96
N THR A 247 3.61 5.30 14.39
CA THR A 247 4.42 4.34 13.64
C THR A 247 5.02 3.29 14.58
N TRP A 248 5.23 2.06 14.08
CA TRP A 248 5.86 0.98 14.83
C TRP A 248 6.41 -0.11 13.91
N GLY A 249 7.19 -1.04 14.48
CA GLY A 249 7.79 -2.16 13.79
C GLY A 249 9.28 -1.96 13.52
N TRP A 250 9.76 -2.48 12.39
CA TRP A 250 11.16 -2.48 11.99
C TRP A 250 11.62 -1.13 11.45
N ASN A 251 12.85 -0.71 11.84
CA ASN A 251 13.38 0.64 11.57
C ASN A 251 14.86 0.65 11.15
N ASP A 252 15.35 -0.43 10.54
CA ASP A 252 16.78 -0.55 10.16
C ASP A 252 17.26 0.56 9.21
N GLU A 253 16.36 1.05 8.35
CA GLU A 253 16.63 2.11 7.37
C GLU A 253 16.05 3.48 7.77
N GLY A 254 15.38 3.58 8.91
CA GLY A 254 14.69 4.79 9.36
C GLY A 254 13.28 4.98 8.80
N GLN A 255 12.67 3.89 8.35
CA GLN A 255 11.32 3.91 7.75
C GLN A 255 10.21 4.38 8.69
N LEU A 256 10.43 4.35 10.00
CA LEU A 256 9.51 4.90 10.99
C LEU A 256 9.58 6.43 11.10
N GLY A 257 10.69 7.02 10.65
CA GLY A 257 10.89 8.46 10.64
C GLY A 257 10.98 9.12 12.02
N ILE A 258 11.30 8.34 13.08
CA ILE A 258 11.38 8.79 14.46
C ILE A 258 12.78 9.35 14.72
N LEU A 259 12.85 10.51 15.36
CA LEU A 259 14.08 11.13 15.84
C LEU A 259 14.03 11.19 17.38
N ASP A 260 14.54 10.15 18.05
CA ASP A 260 14.52 10.06 19.52
C ASP A 260 15.50 11.02 20.23
N ASN A 261 16.57 11.44 19.53
CA ASN A 261 17.64 12.25 20.10
C ASN A 261 17.85 13.52 19.26
N VAL A 262 16.95 14.50 19.39
CA VAL A 262 17.06 15.78 18.68
C VAL A 262 18.34 16.53 19.07
N GLU A 263 18.72 16.47 20.36
CA GLU A 263 19.94 17.13 20.88
C GLU A 263 21.23 16.41 20.52
N HIS A 264 21.16 15.10 20.25
CA HIS A 264 22.31 14.26 19.90
C HIS A 264 21.99 13.34 18.72
N PRO A 265 21.85 13.86 17.50
CA PRO A 265 21.48 13.07 16.30
C PRO A 265 22.54 12.03 15.88
N SER A 266 23.72 12.04 16.55
CA SER A 266 24.77 11.02 16.38
C SER A 266 24.48 9.71 17.15
N ILE A 267 23.51 9.70 18.08
CA ILE A 267 23.08 8.49 18.76
C ILE A 267 22.12 7.76 17.80
N GLU A 268 22.47 6.52 17.45
CA GLU A 268 21.61 5.70 16.56
C GLU A 268 20.26 5.46 17.19
N ASN A 269 19.19 5.73 16.45
CA ASN A 269 17.85 5.38 16.85
C ASN A 269 17.70 3.85 16.96
N PRO A 270 16.81 3.34 17.81
CA PRO A 270 16.49 1.93 17.86
C PRO A 270 16.10 1.38 16.47
N ILE A 271 16.59 0.17 16.16
CA ILE A 271 16.27 -0.50 14.90
C ILE A 271 14.84 -1.05 14.86
N GLN A 272 14.07 -0.89 15.93
CA GLN A 272 12.70 -1.39 16.05
C GLN A 272 11.95 -0.71 17.19
N TYR A 273 10.63 -0.59 17.04
CA TYR A 273 9.72 -0.08 18.05
C TYR A 273 8.56 -1.08 18.23
N SER A 274 8.43 -1.60 19.43
CA SER A 274 7.50 -2.70 19.74
C SER A 274 6.04 -2.28 19.92
N ILE A 275 5.81 -0.99 20.14
CA ILE A 275 4.49 -0.37 20.28
C ILE A 275 4.40 0.91 19.43
N PRO A 276 3.19 1.33 19.05
CA PRO A 276 2.97 2.60 18.36
C PRO A 276 3.63 3.79 19.05
N LYS A 277 4.36 4.60 18.29
CA LYS A 277 5.01 5.82 18.73
C LYS A 277 4.56 6.99 17.86
N LEU A 278 4.27 8.13 18.49
CA LEU A 278 3.92 9.37 17.81
C LEU A 278 5.10 9.85 16.95
N ILE A 279 4.80 10.36 15.76
CA ILE A 279 5.77 10.95 14.83
C ILE A 279 5.81 12.46 15.08
N ASP A 280 7.00 12.97 15.43
CA ASP A 280 7.30 14.38 15.40
C ASP A 280 8.08 14.70 14.10
N ILE A 281 7.63 15.70 13.36
CA ILE A 281 8.29 16.16 12.13
C ILE A 281 9.09 17.41 12.46
N TYR A 282 10.37 17.45 12.02
CA TYR A 282 11.24 18.59 12.21
C TYR A 282 11.62 19.21 10.86
N ASP A 283 11.58 20.53 10.78
CA ASP A 283 12.02 21.28 9.61
C ASP A 283 13.56 21.31 9.49
N GLU A 284 14.08 22.03 8.49
CA GLU A 284 15.53 22.16 8.25
C GLU A 284 16.25 22.95 9.36
N ASN A 285 15.54 23.71 10.17
CA ASN A 285 16.07 24.47 11.31
C ASN A 285 16.02 23.66 12.62
N GLY A 286 15.41 22.45 12.59
CA GLY A 286 15.20 21.60 13.76
C GLY A 286 13.98 22.01 14.60
N GLU A 287 13.08 22.81 14.05
CA GLU A 287 11.84 23.18 14.72
C GLU A 287 10.70 22.20 14.38
N ILE A 288 9.83 21.95 15.35
CA ILE A 288 8.67 21.03 15.15
C ILE A 288 7.69 21.67 14.17
N VAL A 289 7.34 20.91 13.14
CA VAL A 289 6.29 21.25 12.18
C VAL A 289 4.93 20.96 12.81
N THR A 290 4.10 21.98 13.01
CA THR A 290 2.79 21.90 13.67
C THR A 290 1.62 21.76 12.69
N ILE A 291 1.90 21.38 11.44
CA ILE A 291 0.89 21.21 10.39
C ILE A 291 0.36 19.78 10.44
N ASP A 292 -0.96 19.61 10.46
CA ASP A 292 -1.62 18.31 10.54
C ASP A 292 -1.21 17.38 9.38
N ILE A 293 -0.97 16.13 9.69
CA ILE A 293 -0.82 15.07 8.70
C ILE A 293 -2.22 14.68 8.21
N VAL A 294 -2.42 14.64 6.90
CA VAL A 294 -3.73 14.36 6.27
C VAL A 294 -3.74 13.08 5.43
N ASP A 295 -2.57 12.53 5.13
CA ASP A 295 -2.43 11.28 4.39
C ASP A 295 -1.14 10.54 4.74
N ILE A 296 -1.17 9.20 4.73
CA ILE A 296 -0.05 8.33 5.05
C ILE A 296 0.07 7.21 4.02
N ALA A 297 1.29 6.79 3.70
CA ALA A 297 1.55 5.63 2.85
C ALA A 297 2.87 4.95 3.24
N CYS A 298 2.93 3.62 3.07
CA CYS A 298 4.11 2.80 3.33
C CYS A 298 4.53 2.03 2.07
N GLY A 299 5.84 2.01 1.80
CA GLY A 299 6.46 1.07 0.88
C GLY A 299 7.18 -0.04 1.64
N SER A 300 8.09 -0.77 0.98
CA SER A 300 8.80 -1.88 1.62
C SER A 300 9.62 -1.45 2.85
N LYS A 301 10.46 -0.43 2.68
CA LYS A 301 11.34 0.11 3.71
C LYS A 301 11.34 1.65 3.71
N HIS A 302 10.22 2.26 3.36
CA HIS A 302 10.06 3.72 3.42
C HIS A 302 8.64 4.10 3.74
N SER A 303 8.48 5.30 4.24
CA SER A 303 7.19 5.90 4.59
C SER A 303 7.04 7.27 3.94
N ALA A 304 5.81 7.65 3.63
CA ALA A 304 5.46 8.95 3.12
C ALA A 304 4.28 9.53 3.90
N LEU A 305 4.38 10.81 4.23
CA LEU A 305 3.33 11.60 4.88
C LEU A 305 2.96 12.76 3.95
N LYS A 306 1.68 13.09 3.91
CA LYS A 306 1.20 14.33 3.31
C LYS A 306 0.64 15.21 4.41
N LEU A 307 1.06 16.48 4.44
CA LEU A 307 0.56 17.47 5.36
C LEU A 307 -0.57 18.31 4.73
N ALA A 308 -1.32 19.01 5.57
CA ALA A 308 -2.46 19.82 5.17
C ALA A 308 -2.08 21.01 4.23
N ASP A 309 -0.83 21.45 4.25
CA ASP A 309 -0.27 22.45 3.34
C ASP A 309 0.10 21.91 1.94
N ASN A 310 -0.27 20.63 1.64
CA ASN A 310 0.10 19.93 0.42
C ASN A 310 1.62 19.73 0.23
N THR A 311 2.35 19.57 1.32
CA THR A 311 3.74 19.07 1.29
C THR A 311 3.79 17.56 1.46
N VAL A 312 4.82 16.90 0.88
CA VAL A 312 5.12 15.49 1.08
C VAL A 312 6.45 15.35 1.80
N TRP A 313 6.45 14.50 2.81
CA TRP A 313 7.59 14.18 3.64
C TRP A 313 7.84 12.68 3.59
N THR A 314 9.11 12.27 3.45
CA THR A 314 9.48 10.86 3.33
C THR A 314 10.62 10.51 4.26
N SER A 315 10.68 9.23 4.68
CA SER A 315 11.74 8.66 5.50
C SER A 315 12.02 7.21 5.11
N GLY A 316 13.17 6.68 5.46
CA GLY A 316 13.56 5.29 5.22
C GLY A 316 14.63 5.13 4.14
N TYR A 317 14.62 3.97 3.50
CA TYR A 317 15.56 3.55 2.46
C TYR A 317 15.37 4.30 1.14
N ASN A 318 16.47 4.59 0.44
CA ASN A 318 16.44 5.43 -0.76
C ASN A 318 17.36 4.96 -1.91
N LYS A 319 17.79 3.71 -1.92
CA LYS A 319 18.70 3.22 -2.98
C LYS A 319 18.13 3.40 -4.39
N TYR A 320 16.82 3.35 -4.54
CA TYR A 320 16.13 3.47 -5.82
C TYR A 320 15.51 4.86 -6.02
N GLY A 321 15.83 5.86 -5.20
CA GLY A 321 15.26 7.20 -5.29
C GLY A 321 13.81 7.31 -4.79
N GLN A 322 13.30 6.31 -4.08
CA GLN A 322 11.90 6.24 -3.63
C GLN A 322 11.49 7.33 -2.65
N LEU A 323 12.44 7.99 -2.03
CA LEU A 323 12.17 9.15 -1.17
C LEU A 323 12.01 10.46 -1.96
N GLY A 324 12.33 10.48 -3.26
CA GLY A 324 12.37 11.74 -4.03
C GLY A 324 13.62 12.59 -3.76
N LEU A 325 14.66 11.98 -3.24
CA LEU A 325 15.96 12.56 -2.91
C LEU A 325 17.07 11.84 -3.66
N SER A 326 18.22 12.52 -3.84
CA SER A 326 19.41 11.86 -4.44
C SER A 326 19.85 10.67 -3.60
N SER A 327 19.85 9.48 -4.18
CA SER A 327 20.23 8.23 -3.52
C SER A 327 21.73 8.19 -3.18
N LYS A 328 22.56 8.92 -3.91
CA LYS A 328 24.00 9.06 -3.64
C LYS A 328 24.27 9.91 -2.40
N MET A 329 23.48 10.97 -2.20
CA MET A 329 23.64 11.86 -1.05
C MET A 329 22.91 11.32 0.19
N PHE A 330 21.75 10.68 -0.03
CA PHE A 330 20.87 10.19 1.02
C PHE A 330 20.47 8.73 0.70
N PRO A 331 21.35 7.75 0.96
CA PRO A 331 21.04 6.33 0.71
C PRO A 331 19.92 5.80 1.63
N SER A 332 19.77 6.41 2.80
CA SER A 332 18.64 6.29 3.72
C SER A 332 18.44 7.58 4.50
N VAL A 333 17.23 7.80 5.03
CA VAL A 333 16.90 8.98 5.84
C VAL A 333 16.17 8.51 7.09
N LYS A 334 16.69 8.84 8.27
CA LYS A 334 16.22 8.32 9.56
C LYS A 334 15.05 9.10 10.16
N TYR A 335 14.70 10.25 9.61
CA TYR A 335 13.58 11.10 10.01
C TYR A 335 12.89 11.67 8.78
N PHE A 336 11.66 12.13 8.92
CA PHE A 336 10.90 12.68 7.78
C PHE A 336 11.54 13.96 7.24
N ARG A 337 11.73 14.00 5.92
CA ARG A 337 12.22 15.18 5.18
C ARG A 337 11.22 15.60 4.14
N LYS A 338 11.04 16.93 3.98
CA LYS A 338 10.24 17.51 2.92
C LYS A 338 10.87 17.24 1.57
N VAL A 339 10.09 16.68 0.62
CA VAL A 339 10.59 16.24 -0.69
C VAL A 339 9.75 16.78 -1.85
N TYR A 340 8.53 17.21 -1.57
CA TYR A 340 7.64 17.71 -2.60
C TYR A 340 6.63 18.70 -2.00
N GLU A 341 6.15 19.64 -2.83
CA GLU A 341 5.04 20.55 -2.53
C GLU A 341 4.20 20.83 -3.76
N SER A 342 2.93 21.15 -3.58
CA SER A 342 2.00 21.50 -4.65
C SER A 342 0.96 22.48 -4.20
N CYS A 343 0.52 23.36 -5.10
CA CYS A 343 -0.62 24.24 -4.87
C CYS A 343 -1.99 23.55 -5.10
N ILE A 344 -2.00 22.32 -5.63
CA ILE A 344 -3.23 21.55 -5.85
C ILE A 344 -3.26 20.35 -4.92
N ASN A 345 -4.47 19.91 -4.55
CA ASN A 345 -4.65 18.73 -3.73
C ASN A 345 -4.31 17.44 -4.51
N PHE A 346 -3.79 16.44 -3.81
CA PHE A 346 -3.38 15.15 -4.39
C PHE A 346 -3.46 14.04 -3.33
N LYS A 347 -3.36 12.78 -3.76
CA LYS A 347 -3.16 11.61 -2.90
C LYS A 347 -1.73 11.11 -3.01
N ILE A 348 -1.24 10.53 -1.92
CA ILE A 348 0.04 9.82 -1.92
C ILE A 348 -0.19 8.32 -1.89
N MET A 349 0.68 7.58 -2.55
CA MET A 349 0.73 6.11 -2.54
C MET A 349 2.19 5.68 -2.53
N CYS A 350 2.48 4.53 -1.93
CA CYS A 350 3.79 3.90 -2.04
C CYS A 350 3.64 2.52 -2.68
N GLY A 351 4.50 2.23 -3.64
CA GLY A 351 4.79 0.88 -4.08
C GLY A 351 5.96 0.30 -3.30
N ILE A 352 6.45 -0.87 -3.68
CA ILE A 352 7.55 -1.55 -2.99
C ILE A 352 8.77 -0.63 -2.87
N TRP A 353 9.20 0.01 -3.98
CA TRP A 353 10.36 0.88 -4.05
C TRP A 353 10.07 2.18 -4.82
N CYS A 354 8.90 2.75 -4.65
CA CYS A 354 8.55 4.04 -5.24
C CYS A 354 7.50 4.78 -4.40
N THR A 355 7.50 6.10 -4.51
CA THR A 355 6.45 6.98 -3.99
C THR A 355 5.75 7.65 -5.17
N VAL A 356 4.43 7.69 -5.11
CA VAL A 356 3.55 8.18 -6.18
C VAL A 356 2.63 9.26 -5.66
N ILE A 357 2.50 10.31 -6.45
CA ILE A 357 1.54 11.41 -6.24
C ILE A 357 0.48 11.32 -7.34
N GLU A 358 -0.77 11.13 -6.94
CA GLU A 358 -1.92 11.10 -7.83
C GLU A 358 -2.70 12.40 -7.75
N THR A 359 -2.84 13.08 -8.89
CA THR A 359 -3.67 14.29 -9.03
C THR A 359 -4.84 14.04 -9.96
N THR A 360 -6.02 14.44 -9.58
CA THR A 360 -7.22 14.44 -10.43
C THR A 360 -7.52 15.88 -10.85
N SER A 361 -7.47 16.15 -12.16
CA SER A 361 -7.97 17.43 -12.70
C SER A 361 -9.50 17.37 -12.80
N ASN A 362 -10.18 18.35 -12.21
CA ASN A 362 -11.61 18.58 -12.41
C ASN A 362 -11.95 18.84 -13.88
#